data_0c1ab9d09d870a74f5650e62af44f25a
#
_entry.id   0c1ab9d09d870a74f5650e62af44f25a
#
_cell.length_a   1.000
_cell.length_b   1.000
_cell.length_c   1.000
_cell.angle_alpha   90.00
_cell.angle_beta   90.00
_cell.angle_gamma   90.00
#
_symmetry.space_group_name_H-M   'P 1'
#
loop_
_entity.id
_entity.type
_entity.pdbx_description
1 polymer ?
#
loop_
_entity_poly.entity_id
_entity_poly.type
_entity_poly.pdbx_seq_one_letter_code
_entity_poly.pdbx_strand_id
1 'polypeptide(L)'
;MSGCRPAALGTVSGVSSPRTGSIGVPHAVRHVPVRAGLRGAVSATATTAVRTPELTIGALGVVIAAAFSWVPSLWYDEAATVTSAQRSWPQLWAELHTVDAVHGLYYALIHAWFWLVGYTPFTLRLPSALAIGVAAALVVALGRRIGGKRLGITAGIVFLLLPRVQWAGTEGRPYATITTLSVCLTLVGLTALRRSRQGRATGWWVAYGVLAVVAVAFNVYLSLAVVAHAVALAWTLLAERHDLRLATVSRTGRMPGAPLVTRRVLVRWVAAAATAAVVVTPFVLVVSSQAKQIGWIKGIGTGTFGQVFSTAWFGASGPYAAMAWTLMAIGVASALLQARRSMPTARAVVRAQAVRVALPLVVVPTTVLLLATALGERLYSPKYASLSLPFVAVLIALALTMIRPKALLAVAIAALVVLSVPTAVTVKGTEAKSGSTWSQAASIISAQRAARPNANEGVVFGSVYRHPTTTADIIKVSYPEAFAGLTDLAVGADGADQGVLWNRNADLASTVPARLGDIDTVWYVGGTSRTIRPELKAVLAEHGFRPVHNWQTGKVIMTEFVRS
;
A
#
# COMPACT_ATOMS: atom_id res chain seq x y z
N MET A 1 -78.97 24.13 10.91
CA MET A 1 -79.71 23.59 12.08
C MET A 1 -78.59 23.01 12.96
N SER A 2 -78.16 23.73 13.95
CA SER A 2 -78.51 23.56 15.37
C SER A 2 -77.87 22.32 15.94
N GLY A 3 -77.05 22.29 16.98
CA GLY A 3 -76.65 23.32 17.94
C GLY A 3 -75.75 22.67 18.98
N CYS A 4 -74.93 23.55 19.48
CA CYS A 4 -74.65 23.89 20.87
C CYS A 4 -74.19 22.86 21.89
N ARG A 5 -73.02 23.08 22.36
CA ARG A 5 -72.43 23.15 23.74
C ARG A 5 -73.40 23.15 24.98
N PRO A 6 -72.96 23.08 26.29
CA PRO A 6 -71.68 23.42 26.94
C PRO A 6 -71.27 22.48 28.12
N ALA A 7 -70.05 22.50 28.65
CA ALA A 7 -69.38 23.26 29.75
C ALA A 7 -69.90 23.06 31.20
N ALA A 8 -68.99 22.80 32.16
CA ALA A 8 -68.82 23.41 33.51
C ALA A 8 -67.85 22.55 34.34
N LEU A 9 -66.74 23.02 34.85
CA LEU A 9 -66.45 23.92 35.99
C LEU A 9 -66.66 23.30 37.40
N GLY A 10 -65.63 23.37 38.21
CA GLY A 10 -65.66 23.30 39.70
C GLY A 10 -64.28 22.88 40.26
N THR A 11 -63.34 23.75 40.55
CA THR A 11 -63.02 24.52 41.78
C THR A 11 -63.03 23.69 43.05
N VAL A 12 -62.17 23.72 44.06
CA VAL A 12 -61.29 24.76 44.63
C VAL A 12 -60.47 24.11 45.81
N SER A 13 -59.23 24.57 45.99
CA SER A 13 -58.47 24.93 47.20
C SER A 13 -58.18 23.97 48.35
N GLY A 14 -56.94 24.10 48.86
CA GLY A 14 -56.53 23.75 50.21
C GLY A 14 -55.05 24.03 50.48
N VAL A 15 -54.80 25.22 50.98
CA VAL A 15 -53.52 25.80 51.50
C VAL A 15 -53.21 25.23 52.87
N SER A 16 -51.94 24.96 53.20
CA SER A 16 -51.25 25.46 54.43
C SER A 16 -49.82 24.97 54.58
N SER A 17 -48.92 25.92 54.78
CA SER A 17 -47.56 25.87 55.32
C SER A 17 -47.62 25.91 56.88
N PRO A 18 -46.50 26.06 57.62
CA PRO A 18 -45.16 25.46 57.61
C PRO A 18 -44.76 24.93 59.01
N ARG A 19 -43.59 24.31 59.19
CA ARG A 19 -42.75 24.43 60.42
C ARG A 19 -41.36 23.84 60.30
N THR A 20 -40.41 24.71 60.40
CA THR A 20 -39.10 24.81 61.08
C THR A 20 -38.57 23.57 61.84
N GLY A 21 -37.28 23.29 61.66
CA GLY A 21 -36.42 22.87 62.72
C GLY A 21 -35.27 21.96 62.47
N SER A 22 -34.08 22.56 62.53
CA SER A 22 -32.83 22.16 63.16
C SER A 22 -31.78 21.37 62.38
N ILE A 23 -30.65 21.97 62.37
CA ILE A 23 -29.23 21.72 62.22
C ILE A 23 -28.78 20.37 62.76
N GLY A 24 -27.97 19.64 61.96
CA GLY A 24 -27.17 18.51 62.38
C GLY A 24 -26.18 18.09 61.28
N VAL A 25 -24.92 18.55 61.41
CA VAL A 25 -23.76 17.99 60.70
C VAL A 25 -23.30 16.75 61.41
N PRO A 26 -22.95 15.66 60.71
CA PRO A 26 -21.60 15.18 60.88
C PRO A 26 -20.92 14.71 59.56
N HIS A 27 -19.63 14.98 59.55
CA HIS A 27 -18.65 14.48 58.60
C HIS A 27 -18.71 12.96 58.40
N ALA A 28 -18.84 12.49 57.17
CA ALA A 28 -18.48 11.15 56.77
C ALA A 28 -17.57 11.21 55.54
N VAL A 29 -16.29 10.93 55.77
CA VAL A 29 -15.26 10.71 54.75
C VAL A 29 -15.70 9.51 53.92
N ARG A 30 -16.09 9.74 52.66
CA ARG A 30 -16.32 8.68 51.68
C ARG A 30 -14.99 8.28 51.04
N HIS A 31 -14.47 7.11 51.42
CA HIS A 31 -13.46 6.41 50.69
C HIS A 31 -13.99 6.07 49.26
N VAL A 32 -13.39 6.66 48.24
CA VAL A 32 -13.65 6.33 46.82
C VAL A 32 -12.79 5.08 46.50
N PRO A 33 -13.37 3.96 46.08
CA PRO A 33 -12.59 2.79 45.71
C PRO A 33 -11.99 3.01 44.30
N VAL A 34 -10.67 3.17 44.23
CA VAL A 34 -9.87 3.35 43.02
C VAL A 34 -9.91 2.13 42.05
N ARG A 35 -10.60 1.05 42.39
CA ARG A 35 -10.67 -0.18 41.58
C ARG A 35 -11.79 -0.23 40.52
N ALA A 36 -12.68 0.76 40.45
CA ALA A 36 -13.77 0.74 39.46
C ALA A 36 -13.40 1.36 38.09
N GLY A 37 -12.31 2.14 38.01
CA GLY A 37 -11.93 2.87 36.77
C GLY A 37 -11.35 2.01 35.65
N LEU A 38 -10.56 1.00 36.01
CA LEU A 38 -9.88 0.17 34.97
C LEU A 38 -10.80 -0.85 34.29
N ARG A 39 -11.76 -1.45 35.03
CA ARG A 39 -12.74 -2.37 34.41
C ARG A 39 -13.76 -1.62 33.53
N GLY A 40 -14.12 -0.40 33.88
CA GLY A 40 -15.01 0.44 33.06
C GLY A 40 -14.36 0.92 31.79
N ALA A 41 -13.07 1.29 31.81
CA ALA A 41 -12.33 1.72 30.62
C ALA A 41 -12.08 0.56 29.63
N VAL A 42 -11.73 -0.63 30.12
CA VAL A 42 -11.55 -1.83 29.26
C VAL A 42 -12.88 -2.28 28.66
N SER A 43 -13.98 -2.20 29.42
CA SER A 43 -15.33 -2.52 28.90
C SER A 43 -15.82 -1.49 27.88
N ALA A 44 -15.54 -0.18 28.09
CA ALA A 44 -15.92 0.86 27.15
C ALA A 44 -15.11 0.78 25.85
N THR A 45 -13.81 0.48 25.91
CA THR A 45 -12.98 0.26 24.71
C THR A 45 -13.39 -1.00 23.95
N ALA A 46 -13.70 -2.10 24.63
CA ALA A 46 -14.20 -3.32 23.99
C ALA A 46 -15.57 -3.12 23.32
N THR A 47 -16.50 -2.37 23.95
CA THR A 47 -17.80 -2.06 23.36
C THR A 47 -17.72 -1.08 22.21
N THR A 48 -16.75 -0.14 22.20
CA THR A 48 -16.51 0.80 21.10
C THR A 48 -15.87 0.08 19.91
N ALA A 49 -14.94 -0.85 20.14
CA ALA A 49 -14.33 -1.68 19.10
C ALA A 49 -15.37 -2.55 18.35
N VAL A 50 -16.40 -3.05 19.05
CA VAL A 50 -17.53 -3.77 18.42
C VAL A 50 -18.42 -2.84 17.59
N ARG A 51 -18.45 -1.52 17.89
CA ARG A 51 -19.26 -0.52 17.16
C ARG A 51 -18.59 -0.03 15.87
N THR A 52 -17.27 -0.05 15.78
CA THR A 52 -16.49 0.47 14.63
C THR A 52 -15.45 -0.52 14.11
N PRO A 53 -15.87 -1.63 13.45
CA PRO A 53 -14.95 -2.66 12.97
C PRO A 53 -13.92 -2.10 11.96
N GLU A 54 -14.22 -1.01 11.27
CA GLU A 54 -13.30 -0.31 10.39
C GLU A 54 -12.06 0.16 11.15
N LEU A 55 -12.25 0.85 12.27
CA LEU A 55 -11.13 1.37 13.07
C LEU A 55 -10.32 0.24 13.70
N THR A 56 -10.98 -0.80 14.21
CA THR A 56 -10.31 -1.93 14.84
C THR A 56 -9.44 -2.71 13.84
N ILE A 57 -9.99 -3.04 12.67
CA ILE A 57 -9.27 -3.78 11.64
C ILE A 57 -8.20 -2.89 11.01
N GLY A 58 -8.45 -1.59 10.85
CA GLY A 58 -7.47 -0.62 10.41
C GLY A 58 -6.28 -0.51 11.35
N ALA A 59 -6.53 -0.34 12.66
CA ALA A 59 -5.48 -0.28 13.68
C ALA A 59 -4.65 -1.58 13.73
N LEU A 60 -5.33 -2.74 13.65
CA LEU A 60 -4.65 -4.04 13.54
C LEU A 60 -3.76 -4.10 12.31
N GLY A 61 -4.22 -3.56 11.17
CA GLY A 61 -3.44 -3.46 9.94
C GLY A 61 -2.17 -2.64 10.10
N VAL A 62 -2.25 -1.48 10.78
CA VAL A 62 -1.07 -0.67 11.10
C VAL A 62 -0.09 -1.46 11.95
N VAL A 63 -0.57 -2.08 13.02
CA VAL A 63 0.28 -2.85 13.96
C VAL A 63 0.97 -4.02 13.24
N ILE A 64 0.23 -4.80 12.45
CA ILE A 64 0.80 -5.94 11.71
C ILE A 64 1.86 -5.47 10.69
N ALA A 65 1.60 -4.38 9.97
CA ALA A 65 2.53 -3.88 8.96
C ALA A 65 3.76 -3.22 9.58
N ALA A 66 3.60 -2.39 10.62
CA ALA A 66 4.68 -1.67 11.28
C ALA A 66 5.61 -2.56 12.13
N ALA A 67 5.06 -3.61 12.77
CA ALA A 67 5.85 -4.51 13.61
C ALA A 67 6.98 -5.14 12.81
N PHE A 68 8.22 -5.01 13.32
CA PHE A 68 9.45 -5.52 12.70
C PHE A 68 9.74 -4.99 11.28
N SER A 69 9.10 -3.89 10.84
CA SER A 69 9.36 -3.32 9.52
C SER A 69 10.79 -2.74 9.38
N TRP A 70 11.48 -2.49 10.49
CA TRP A 70 12.88 -2.00 10.53
C TRP A 70 13.92 -3.12 10.33
N VAL A 71 13.55 -4.40 10.48
CA VAL A 71 14.47 -5.54 10.42
C VAL A 71 15.01 -5.82 9.02
N PRO A 72 14.20 -5.83 7.95
CA PRO A 72 14.69 -6.12 6.61
C PRO A 72 15.72 -5.08 6.15
N SER A 73 16.85 -5.56 5.61
CA SER A 73 17.82 -4.71 4.94
C SER A 73 17.15 -3.87 3.84
N LEU A 74 17.55 -2.59 3.66
CA LEU A 74 17.14 -1.82 2.50
C LEU A 74 17.66 -2.46 1.22
N TRP A 75 17.01 -2.16 0.11
CA TRP A 75 17.37 -2.65 -1.20
C TRP A 75 17.23 -1.56 -2.26
N TYR A 76 17.59 -1.88 -3.49
CA TYR A 76 17.72 -0.94 -4.60
C TYR A 76 16.51 0.01 -4.77
N ASP A 77 15.27 -0.54 -4.80
CA ASP A 77 14.08 0.29 -4.98
C ASP A 77 13.83 1.23 -3.77
N GLU A 78 14.13 0.79 -2.53
CA GLU A 78 13.97 1.63 -1.34
C GLU A 78 15.07 2.70 -1.26
N ALA A 79 16.31 2.38 -1.67
CA ALA A 79 17.38 3.36 -1.75
C ALA A 79 17.05 4.49 -2.73
N ALA A 80 16.38 4.19 -3.86
CA ALA A 80 15.89 5.22 -4.76
C ALA A 80 14.93 6.20 -4.05
N THR A 81 14.01 5.67 -3.21
CA THR A 81 13.12 6.53 -2.42
C THR A 81 13.90 7.40 -1.42
N VAL A 82 14.88 6.82 -0.72
CA VAL A 82 15.69 7.55 0.28
C VAL A 82 16.51 8.64 -0.40
N THR A 83 17.21 8.30 -1.48
CA THR A 83 18.02 9.24 -2.26
C THR A 83 17.18 10.41 -2.77
N SER A 84 16.06 10.14 -3.43
CA SER A 84 15.18 11.19 -3.98
C SER A 84 14.54 12.04 -2.89
N ALA A 85 14.08 11.41 -1.80
CA ALA A 85 13.39 12.12 -0.72
C ALA A 85 14.31 12.97 0.17
N GLN A 86 15.62 12.73 0.16
CA GLN A 86 16.61 13.55 0.89
C GLN A 86 17.15 14.74 0.09
N ARG A 87 16.81 14.84 -1.20
CA ARG A 87 17.19 15.97 -2.06
C ARG A 87 16.44 17.25 -1.68
N SER A 88 17.03 18.40 -1.98
CA SER A 88 16.30 19.66 -1.97
C SER A 88 15.19 19.66 -3.03
N TRP A 89 14.15 20.50 -2.85
CA TRP A 89 13.06 20.58 -3.83
C TRP A 89 13.52 20.86 -5.27
N PRO A 90 14.47 21.78 -5.53
CA PRO A 90 15.00 21.98 -6.89
C PRO A 90 15.71 20.76 -7.44
N GLN A 91 16.51 20.04 -6.64
CA GLN A 91 17.22 18.83 -7.07
C GLN A 91 16.24 17.67 -7.34
N LEU A 92 15.22 17.48 -6.48
CA LEU A 92 14.16 16.51 -6.73
C LEU A 92 13.41 16.83 -8.03
N TRP A 93 13.07 18.11 -8.24
CA TRP A 93 12.42 18.55 -9.47
C TRP A 93 13.26 18.27 -10.71
N ALA A 94 14.56 18.56 -10.68
CA ALA A 94 15.50 18.29 -11.76
C ALA A 94 15.58 16.77 -12.06
N GLU A 95 15.65 15.93 -11.02
CA GLU A 95 15.62 14.46 -11.16
C GLU A 95 14.38 13.98 -11.89
N LEU A 96 13.19 14.46 -11.49
CA LEU A 96 11.91 14.01 -12.05
C LEU A 96 11.73 14.36 -13.53
N HIS A 97 12.51 15.29 -14.08
CA HIS A 97 12.56 15.58 -15.51
C HIS A 97 13.38 14.53 -16.31
N THR A 98 14.26 13.82 -15.65
CA THR A 98 15.17 12.85 -16.29
C THR A 98 14.78 11.39 -16.01
N VAL A 99 14.35 11.09 -14.79
CA VAL A 99 14.09 9.72 -14.33
C VAL A 99 13.02 9.72 -13.22
N ASP A 100 12.35 8.59 -13.04
CA ASP A 100 11.42 8.28 -11.95
C ASP A 100 10.25 9.26 -11.74
N ALA A 101 9.85 10.03 -12.76
CA ALA A 101 8.66 10.88 -12.69
C ALA A 101 7.41 10.14 -12.18
N VAL A 102 7.28 8.86 -12.51
CA VAL A 102 6.17 7.99 -12.08
C VAL A 102 6.06 7.87 -10.55
N HIS A 103 7.14 8.15 -9.82
CA HIS A 103 7.22 8.13 -8.35
C HIS A 103 7.27 9.53 -7.73
N GLY A 104 7.26 10.60 -8.52
CA GLY A 104 7.52 11.97 -8.07
C GLY A 104 6.63 12.43 -6.92
N LEU A 105 5.31 12.20 -7.01
CA LEU A 105 4.39 12.56 -5.92
C LEU A 105 4.64 11.73 -4.64
N TYR A 106 5.06 10.47 -4.77
CA TYR A 106 5.46 9.66 -3.63
C TYR A 106 6.76 10.17 -3.00
N TYR A 107 7.77 10.51 -3.80
CA TYR A 107 9.03 11.08 -3.30
C TYR A 107 8.80 12.41 -2.59
N ALA A 108 7.94 13.29 -3.14
CA ALA A 108 7.54 14.54 -2.49
C ALA A 108 6.85 14.31 -1.13
N LEU A 109 5.98 13.30 -1.05
CA LEU A 109 5.35 12.91 0.22
C LEU A 109 6.39 12.43 1.24
N ILE A 110 7.34 11.57 0.83
CA ILE A 110 8.38 11.04 1.72
C ILE A 110 9.39 12.14 2.09
N HIS A 111 9.70 13.07 1.19
CA HIS A 111 10.51 14.26 1.51
C HIS A 111 9.91 15.08 2.66
N ALA A 112 8.61 15.44 2.53
CA ALA A 112 7.89 16.15 3.60
C ALA A 112 7.81 15.32 4.90
N TRP A 113 7.66 14.02 4.78
CA TRP A 113 7.63 13.10 5.91
C TRP A 113 8.99 13.04 6.62
N PHE A 114 10.10 12.91 5.90
CA PHE A 114 11.45 12.92 6.49
C PHE A 114 11.80 14.27 7.12
N TRP A 115 11.33 15.37 6.54
CA TRP A 115 11.48 16.69 7.17
C TRP A 115 10.79 16.75 8.54
N LEU A 116 9.65 16.05 8.71
CA LEU A 116 8.89 16.04 9.97
C LEU A 116 9.47 15.10 11.02
N VAL A 117 9.87 13.87 10.64
CA VAL A 117 10.19 12.78 11.59
C VAL A 117 11.62 12.26 11.47
N GLY A 118 12.41 12.74 10.51
CA GLY A 118 13.73 12.21 10.19
C GLY A 118 13.68 10.88 9.43
N TYR A 119 14.85 10.48 8.94
CA TYR A 119 15.05 9.25 8.21
C TYR A 119 15.58 8.14 9.12
N THR A 120 14.93 6.99 9.09
CA THR A 120 15.41 5.68 9.54
C THR A 120 14.74 4.61 8.67
N PRO A 121 15.22 3.35 8.63
CA PRO A 121 14.53 2.27 7.95
C PRO A 121 13.07 2.09 8.41
N PHE A 122 12.77 2.37 9.67
CA PHE A 122 11.41 2.35 10.22
C PHE A 122 10.56 3.50 9.70
N THR A 123 11.06 4.75 9.79
CA THR A 123 10.30 5.92 9.35
C THR A 123 10.07 5.93 7.84
N LEU A 124 10.97 5.37 7.03
CA LEU A 124 10.76 5.15 5.61
C LEU A 124 9.53 4.28 5.32
N ARG A 125 9.32 3.21 6.11
CA ARG A 125 8.27 2.21 5.88
C ARG A 125 6.96 2.50 6.63
N LEU A 126 6.99 3.37 7.64
CA LEU A 126 5.80 3.71 8.44
C LEU A 126 4.64 4.30 7.61
N PRO A 127 4.83 5.17 6.60
CA PRO A 127 3.75 5.61 5.73
C PRO A 127 3.03 4.46 5.02
N SER A 128 3.77 3.41 4.61
CA SER A 128 3.17 2.22 4.00
C SER A 128 2.36 1.41 5.01
N ALA A 129 2.83 1.27 6.25
CA ALA A 129 2.09 0.60 7.31
C ALA A 129 0.78 1.34 7.64
N LEU A 130 0.83 2.68 7.73
CA LEU A 130 -0.35 3.53 7.92
C LEU A 130 -1.33 3.38 6.74
N ALA A 131 -0.83 3.38 5.50
CA ALA A 131 -1.64 3.20 4.30
C ALA A 131 -2.35 1.83 4.29
N ILE A 132 -1.68 0.73 4.70
CA ILE A 132 -2.32 -0.59 4.84
C ILE A 132 -3.44 -0.56 5.88
N GLY A 133 -3.24 0.10 7.02
CA GLY A 133 -4.30 0.25 8.02
C GLY A 133 -5.51 1.00 7.49
N VAL A 134 -5.29 2.11 6.78
CA VAL A 134 -6.37 2.87 6.12
C VAL A 134 -7.04 2.01 5.05
N ALA A 135 -6.28 1.31 4.21
CA ALA A 135 -6.83 0.40 3.20
C ALA A 135 -7.70 -0.69 3.84
N ALA A 136 -7.26 -1.29 4.95
CA ALA A 136 -8.03 -2.31 5.67
C ALA A 136 -9.37 -1.77 6.19
N ALA A 137 -9.38 -0.57 6.78
CA ALA A 137 -10.59 0.12 7.19
C ALA A 137 -11.53 0.39 6.00
N LEU A 138 -10.99 0.87 4.88
CA LEU A 138 -11.76 1.13 3.66
C LEU A 138 -12.28 -0.16 3.01
N VAL A 139 -11.55 -1.28 3.08
CA VAL A 139 -12.03 -2.61 2.63
C VAL A 139 -13.21 -3.07 3.46
N VAL A 140 -13.18 -2.88 4.79
CA VAL A 140 -14.34 -3.14 5.66
C VAL A 140 -15.52 -2.28 5.22
N ALA A 141 -15.31 -0.98 5.02
CA ALA A 141 -16.36 -0.05 4.58
C ALA A 141 -16.91 -0.43 3.19
N LEU A 142 -16.05 -0.81 2.24
CA LEU A 142 -16.45 -1.29 0.91
C LEU A 142 -17.31 -2.55 1.02
N GLY A 143 -16.83 -3.57 1.72
CA GLY A 143 -17.56 -4.83 1.89
C GLY A 143 -18.92 -4.64 2.59
N ARG A 144 -18.97 -3.76 3.63
CA ARG A 144 -20.23 -3.37 4.27
C ARG A 144 -21.21 -2.71 3.29
N ARG A 145 -20.68 -1.87 2.42
CA ARG A 145 -21.48 -1.12 1.46
C ARG A 145 -22.07 -1.98 0.34
N ILE A 146 -21.33 -3.00 -0.12
CA ILE A 146 -21.73 -3.85 -1.24
C ILE A 146 -22.33 -5.19 -0.83
N GLY A 147 -22.14 -5.65 0.43
CA GLY A 147 -22.61 -6.96 0.88
C GLY A 147 -22.96 -7.07 2.36
N GLY A 148 -22.91 -5.96 3.11
CA GLY A 148 -23.28 -5.89 4.52
C GLY A 148 -22.15 -6.18 5.50
N LYS A 149 -22.45 -6.05 6.81
CA LYS A 149 -21.47 -6.10 7.91
C LYS A 149 -20.58 -7.36 7.87
N ARG A 150 -21.18 -8.53 7.63
CA ARG A 150 -20.43 -9.81 7.58
C ARG A 150 -19.40 -9.82 6.46
N LEU A 151 -19.77 -9.38 5.25
CA LEU A 151 -18.82 -9.31 4.12
C LEU A 151 -17.70 -8.30 4.42
N GLY A 152 -18.04 -7.12 4.99
CA GLY A 152 -17.04 -6.10 5.30
C GLY A 152 -15.98 -6.60 6.28
N ILE A 153 -16.39 -7.15 7.43
CA ILE A 153 -15.47 -7.66 8.45
C ILE A 153 -14.61 -8.79 7.88
N THR A 154 -15.23 -9.77 7.20
CA THR A 154 -14.49 -10.89 6.60
C THR A 154 -13.50 -10.41 5.54
N ALA A 155 -13.88 -9.44 4.69
CA ALA A 155 -12.98 -8.89 3.67
C ALA A 155 -11.79 -8.14 4.29
N GLY A 156 -12.02 -7.35 5.35
CA GLY A 156 -10.94 -6.68 6.07
C GLY A 156 -9.95 -7.65 6.71
N ILE A 157 -10.43 -8.73 7.33
CA ILE A 157 -9.56 -9.79 7.88
C ILE A 157 -8.78 -10.49 6.76
N VAL A 158 -9.46 -10.93 5.71
CA VAL A 158 -8.80 -11.57 4.56
C VAL A 158 -7.76 -10.65 3.92
N PHE A 159 -8.06 -9.34 3.81
CA PHE A 159 -7.13 -8.36 3.27
C PHE A 159 -5.80 -8.35 4.06
N LEU A 160 -5.86 -8.34 5.40
CA LEU A 160 -4.66 -8.38 6.24
C LEU A 160 -3.91 -9.72 6.14
N LEU A 161 -4.57 -10.81 5.77
CA LEU A 161 -3.96 -12.12 5.59
C LEU A 161 -3.37 -12.31 4.19
N LEU A 162 -3.63 -11.41 3.22
CA LEU A 162 -3.02 -11.52 1.90
C LEU A 162 -1.50 -11.33 1.98
N PRO A 163 -0.68 -12.30 1.54
CA PRO A 163 0.78 -12.21 1.58
C PRO A 163 1.33 -10.95 0.92
N ARG A 164 0.72 -10.53 -0.20
CA ARG A 164 1.15 -9.32 -0.91
C ARG A 164 0.82 -8.02 -0.16
N VAL A 165 -0.23 -8.00 0.64
CA VAL A 165 -0.57 -6.88 1.53
C VAL A 165 0.49 -6.71 2.62
N GLN A 166 0.92 -7.82 3.21
CA GLN A 166 1.97 -7.82 4.23
C GLN A 166 3.30 -7.33 3.65
N TRP A 167 3.67 -7.79 2.45
CA TRP A 167 4.83 -7.29 1.73
C TRP A 167 4.71 -5.78 1.46
N ALA A 168 3.58 -5.30 0.92
CA ALA A 168 3.40 -3.88 0.59
C ALA A 168 3.46 -2.97 1.83
N GLY A 169 3.02 -3.46 3.00
CA GLY A 169 3.06 -2.73 4.27
C GLY A 169 4.48 -2.57 4.85
N THR A 170 5.45 -3.38 4.40
CA THR A 170 6.85 -3.31 4.82
C THR A 170 7.77 -2.74 3.74
N GLU A 171 7.23 -2.08 2.72
CA GLU A 171 7.97 -1.47 1.63
C GLU A 171 8.04 0.05 1.74
N GLY A 172 9.23 0.63 1.58
CA GLY A 172 9.42 2.07 1.39
C GLY A 172 9.08 2.52 -0.04
N ARG A 173 7.96 2.02 -0.61
CA ARG A 173 7.50 2.25 -2.00
C ARG A 173 5.98 2.48 -2.04
N PRO A 174 5.40 3.06 -3.10
CA PRO A 174 4.01 3.52 -3.13
C PRO A 174 2.93 2.41 -3.12
N TYR A 175 3.28 1.10 -3.08
CA TYR A 175 2.32 0.00 -3.30
C TYR A 175 1.17 -0.03 -2.29
N ALA A 176 1.43 0.26 -1.02
CA ALA A 176 0.40 0.36 0.01
C ALA A 176 -0.56 1.55 -0.26
N THR A 177 -0.01 2.69 -0.66
CA THR A 177 -0.80 3.89 -1.01
C THR A 177 -1.61 3.66 -2.28
N ILE A 178 -1.05 2.99 -3.30
CA ILE A 178 -1.77 2.58 -4.52
C ILE A 178 -2.97 1.72 -4.17
N THR A 179 -2.81 0.76 -3.26
CA THR A 179 -3.89 -0.09 -2.75
C THR A 179 -4.97 0.74 -2.05
N THR A 180 -4.58 1.69 -1.22
CA THR A 180 -5.49 2.60 -0.51
C THR A 180 -6.26 3.50 -1.47
N LEU A 181 -5.59 4.13 -2.42
CA LEU A 181 -6.21 5.01 -3.42
C LEU A 181 -7.21 4.26 -4.30
N SER A 182 -6.91 3.02 -4.67
CA SER A 182 -7.81 2.18 -5.48
C SER A 182 -9.15 1.91 -4.77
N VAL A 183 -9.12 1.52 -3.50
CA VAL A 183 -10.36 1.29 -2.74
C VAL A 183 -11.08 2.58 -2.42
N CYS A 184 -10.36 3.68 -2.15
CA CYS A 184 -10.93 4.99 -1.91
C CYS A 184 -11.69 5.50 -3.15
N LEU A 185 -11.05 5.44 -4.32
CA LEU A 185 -11.65 5.82 -5.60
C LEU A 185 -12.94 5.03 -5.88
N THR A 186 -12.93 3.71 -5.60
CA THR A 186 -14.11 2.85 -5.74
C THR A 186 -15.23 3.28 -4.78
N LEU A 187 -14.92 3.57 -3.52
CA LEU A 187 -15.92 4.03 -2.54
C LEU A 187 -16.53 5.38 -2.90
N VAL A 188 -15.72 6.33 -3.39
CA VAL A 188 -16.20 7.62 -3.88
C VAL A 188 -17.10 7.43 -5.10
N GLY A 189 -16.71 6.59 -6.06
CA GLY A 189 -17.52 6.24 -7.24
C GLY A 189 -18.87 5.61 -6.86
N LEU A 190 -18.88 4.65 -5.93
CA LEU A 190 -20.11 4.04 -5.40
C LEU A 190 -20.97 5.06 -4.63
N THR A 191 -20.37 6.06 -4.00
CA THR A 191 -21.10 7.15 -3.34
C THR A 191 -21.74 8.05 -4.37
N ALA A 192 -20.99 8.47 -5.39
CA ALA A 192 -21.50 9.27 -6.50
C ALA A 192 -22.68 8.57 -7.21
N LEU A 193 -22.55 7.26 -7.46
CA LEU A 193 -23.59 6.45 -8.07
C LEU A 193 -24.88 6.43 -7.23
N ARG A 194 -24.78 6.20 -5.91
CA ARG A 194 -25.95 6.20 -5.01
C ARG A 194 -26.59 7.59 -4.88
N ARG A 195 -25.79 8.64 -4.74
CA ARG A 195 -26.25 10.03 -4.62
C ARG A 195 -26.89 10.54 -5.91
N SER A 196 -26.53 9.96 -7.06
CA SER A 196 -27.19 10.27 -8.35
C SER A 196 -28.69 9.99 -8.33
N ARG A 197 -29.15 8.95 -7.61
CA ARG A 197 -30.58 8.68 -7.40
C ARG A 197 -31.29 9.76 -6.59
N GLN A 198 -30.57 10.49 -5.73
CA GLN A 198 -31.10 11.52 -4.86
C GLN A 198 -30.99 12.94 -5.47
N GLY A 199 -30.54 13.06 -6.72
CA GLY A 199 -30.35 14.34 -7.40
C GLY A 199 -29.12 15.15 -6.92
N ARG A 200 -28.44 14.73 -5.86
CA ARG A 200 -27.33 15.47 -5.17
C ARG A 200 -25.96 14.80 -5.40
N ALA A 201 -25.56 14.60 -6.66
CA ALA A 201 -24.36 13.83 -6.96
C ALA A 201 -23.20 14.63 -7.59
N THR A 202 -23.40 15.86 -8.02
CA THR A 202 -22.38 16.62 -8.76
C THR A 202 -21.07 16.73 -7.99
N GLY A 203 -21.12 17.15 -6.72
CA GLY A 203 -19.90 17.22 -5.89
C GLY A 203 -19.18 15.89 -5.70
N TRP A 204 -19.92 14.75 -5.67
CA TRP A 204 -19.30 13.43 -5.58
C TRP A 204 -18.63 12.99 -6.90
N TRP A 205 -19.17 13.40 -8.06
CA TRP A 205 -18.51 13.15 -9.35
C TRP A 205 -17.28 14.02 -9.52
N VAL A 206 -17.32 15.29 -9.06
CA VAL A 206 -16.13 16.14 -8.98
C VAL A 206 -15.07 15.51 -8.06
N ALA A 207 -15.46 15.07 -6.86
CA ALA A 207 -14.55 14.38 -5.94
C ALA A 207 -13.94 13.11 -6.56
N TYR A 208 -14.73 12.34 -7.34
CA TYR A 208 -14.22 11.19 -8.08
C TYR A 208 -13.18 11.61 -9.12
N GLY A 209 -13.44 12.65 -9.91
CA GLY A 209 -12.50 13.15 -10.91
C GLY A 209 -11.20 13.67 -10.28
N VAL A 210 -11.29 14.48 -9.22
CA VAL A 210 -10.12 14.96 -8.47
C VAL A 210 -9.31 13.81 -7.89
N LEU A 211 -9.98 12.84 -7.26
CA LEU A 211 -9.30 11.68 -6.70
C LEU A 211 -8.68 10.80 -7.80
N ALA A 212 -9.29 10.71 -8.98
CA ALA A 212 -8.71 10.01 -10.12
C ALA A 212 -7.41 10.71 -10.60
N VAL A 213 -7.41 12.05 -10.68
CA VAL A 213 -6.19 12.82 -10.98
C VAL A 213 -5.09 12.53 -9.95
N VAL A 214 -5.39 12.67 -8.66
CA VAL A 214 -4.43 12.41 -7.58
C VAL A 214 -3.92 10.96 -7.63
N ALA A 215 -4.82 10.00 -7.85
CA ALA A 215 -4.46 8.60 -7.93
C ALA A 215 -3.50 8.30 -9.10
N VAL A 216 -3.79 8.80 -10.29
CA VAL A 216 -2.94 8.60 -11.49
C VAL A 216 -1.61 9.35 -11.34
N ALA A 217 -1.61 10.57 -10.78
CA ALA A 217 -0.38 11.31 -10.47
C ALA A 217 0.47 10.60 -9.40
N PHE A 218 -0.14 9.85 -8.50
CA PHE A 218 0.57 9.04 -7.51
C PHE A 218 1.16 7.77 -8.12
N ASN A 219 0.46 7.17 -9.08
CA ASN A 219 0.96 6.06 -9.89
C ASN A 219 0.08 5.86 -11.13
N VAL A 220 0.70 5.90 -12.31
CA VAL A 220 0.02 5.82 -13.61
C VAL A 220 -0.88 4.59 -13.76
N TYR A 221 -0.53 3.46 -13.14
CA TYR A 221 -1.33 2.22 -13.20
C TYR A 221 -2.69 2.33 -12.51
N LEU A 222 -2.94 3.35 -11.67
CA LEU A 222 -4.26 3.60 -11.11
C LEU A 222 -5.29 4.08 -12.15
N SER A 223 -4.84 4.50 -13.35
CA SER A 223 -5.73 4.70 -14.51
C SER A 223 -6.51 3.42 -14.85
N LEU A 224 -5.92 2.23 -14.65
CA LEU A 224 -6.56 0.94 -14.87
C LEU A 224 -7.74 0.68 -13.91
N ALA A 225 -7.75 1.30 -12.72
CA ALA A 225 -8.92 1.26 -11.84
C ALA A 225 -10.08 2.07 -12.43
N VAL A 226 -9.83 3.19 -13.10
CA VAL A 226 -10.86 3.96 -13.81
C VAL A 226 -11.43 3.15 -14.97
N VAL A 227 -10.57 2.47 -15.75
CA VAL A 227 -11.01 1.55 -16.82
C VAL A 227 -11.85 0.39 -16.25
N ALA A 228 -11.42 -0.19 -15.13
CA ALA A 228 -12.18 -1.25 -14.46
C ALA A 228 -13.56 -0.76 -13.97
N HIS A 229 -13.67 0.50 -13.52
CA HIS A 229 -14.95 1.12 -13.19
C HIS A 229 -15.85 1.28 -14.42
N ALA A 230 -15.30 1.60 -15.61
CA ALA A 230 -16.08 1.60 -16.84
C ALA A 230 -16.70 0.23 -17.12
N VAL A 231 -15.89 -0.83 -17.02
CA VAL A 231 -16.35 -2.21 -17.20
C VAL A 231 -17.41 -2.59 -16.16
N ALA A 232 -17.22 -2.21 -14.90
CA ALA A 232 -18.21 -2.46 -13.84
C ALA A 232 -19.54 -1.74 -14.07
N LEU A 233 -19.51 -0.49 -14.54
CA LEU A 233 -20.70 0.28 -14.91
C LEU A 233 -21.41 -0.32 -16.12
N ALA A 234 -20.65 -0.67 -17.17
CA ALA A 234 -21.18 -1.32 -18.37
C ALA A 234 -21.85 -2.66 -18.02
N TRP A 235 -21.18 -3.49 -17.22
CA TRP A 235 -21.74 -4.77 -16.76
C TRP A 235 -23.03 -4.58 -15.95
N THR A 236 -23.03 -3.60 -15.04
CA THR A 236 -24.24 -3.30 -14.25
C THR A 236 -25.37 -2.84 -15.13
N LEU A 237 -25.12 -1.94 -16.10
CA LEU A 237 -26.12 -1.46 -17.06
C LEU A 237 -26.72 -2.61 -17.91
N LEU A 238 -25.87 -3.51 -18.42
CA LEU A 238 -26.32 -4.65 -19.21
C LEU A 238 -27.19 -5.61 -18.38
N ALA A 239 -26.80 -5.86 -17.13
CA ALA A 239 -27.58 -6.69 -16.23
C ALA A 239 -28.93 -6.07 -15.89
N GLU A 240 -28.98 -4.76 -15.60
CA GLU A 240 -30.23 -4.05 -15.34
C GLU A 240 -31.17 -4.05 -16.57
N ARG A 241 -30.64 -3.90 -17.78
CA ARG A 241 -31.43 -4.00 -19.02
C ARG A 241 -31.99 -5.39 -19.24
N HIS A 242 -31.20 -6.42 -18.95
CA HIS A 242 -31.65 -7.81 -19.03
C HIS A 242 -32.79 -8.09 -18.04
N ASP A 243 -32.62 -7.66 -16.77
CA ASP A 243 -33.64 -7.82 -15.74
C ASP A 243 -34.97 -7.09 -16.09
N LEU A 244 -34.89 -5.89 -16.69
CA LEU A 244 -36.02 -5.13 -17.19
C LEU A 244 -36.77 -5.88 -18.32
N ARG A 245 -36.02 -6.44 -19.30
CA ARG A 245 -36.61 -7.22 -20.41
C ARG A 245 -37.33 -8.46 -19.89
N LEU A 246 -36.76 -9.19 -18.95
CA LEU A 246 -37.39 -10.35 -18.33
C LEU A 246 -38.65 -9.96 -17.55
N ALA A 247 -38.66 -8.83 -16.85
CA ALA A 247 -39.85 -8.36 -16.15
C ALA A 247 -40.99 -7.92 -17.07
N THR A 248 -40.68 -7.37 -18.25
CA THR A 248 -41.70 -7.01 -19.26
C THR A 248 -42.28 -8.22 -19.96
N VAL A 249 -41.48 -9.29 -20.16
CA VAL A 249 -41.96 -10.55 -20.77
C VAL A 249 -42.72 -11.41 -19.75
N SER A 250 -42.32 -11.38 -18.49
CA SER A 250 -42.97 -12.11 -17.40
C SER A 250 -44.07 -11.23 -16.81
N ARG A 251 -45.37 -11.63 -17.02
CA ARG A 251 -46.57 -10.98 -16.46
C ARG A 251 -46.63 -11.00 -14.91
N THR A 252 -45.54 -11.17 -14.23
CA THR A 252 -45.42 -11.36 -12.76
C THR A 252 -45.57 -10.10 -11.93
N GLY A 253 -45.99 -8.97 -12.47
CA GLY A 253 -46.35 -7.75 -11.69
C GLY A 253 -45.23 -7.14 -10.81
N ARG A 254 -44.03 -7.68 -10.81
CA ARG A 254 -42.91 -7.21 -9.98
C ARG A 254 -42.21 -6.09 -10.69
N MET A 255 -42.48 -4.85 -10.31
CA MET A 255 -41.73 -3.69 -10.81
C MET A 255 -40.27 -3.82 -10.45
N PRO A 256 -39.33 -3.80 -11.43
CA PRO A 256 -37.93 -3.70 -11.15
C PRO A 256 -37.66 -2.38 -10.39
N GLY A 257 -36.80 -2.40 -9.38
CA GLY A 257 -36.36 -1.17 -8.71
C GLY A 257 -35.74 -0.19 -9.71
N ALA A 258 -35.79 1.10 -9.42
CA ALA A 258 -35.20 2.12 -10.29
C ALA A 258 -33.73 1.80 -10.62
N PRO A 259 -33.30 1.90 -11.91
CA PRO A 259 -31.95 1.52 -12.35
C PRO A 259 -30.87 2.34 -11.65
N LEU A 260 -29.74 1.71 -11.31
CA LEU A 260 -28.57 2.36 -10.73
C LEU A 260 -27.84 3.20 -11.77
N VAL A 261 -27.73 2.66 -13.00
CA VAL A 261 -26.99 3.28 -14.09
C VAL A 261 -27.93 3.91 -15.09
N THR A 262 -28.13 5.22 -14.97
CA THR A 262 -28.91 6.02 -15.90
C THR A 262 -28.01 6.74 -16.91
N ARG A 263 -28.57 7.27 -18.01
CA ARG A 263 -27.83 8.12 -18.96
C ARG A 263 -27.12 9.29 -18.24
N ARG A 264 -27.78 9.91 -17.26
CA ARG A 264 -27.16 11.01 -16.47
C ARG A 264 -25.97 10.53 -15.66
N VAL A 265 -26.00 9.34 -15.11
CA VAL A 265 -24.86 8.73 -14.39
C VAL A 265 -23.69 8.50 -15.33
N LEU A 266 -23.96 7.91 -16.51
CA LEU A 266 -22.93 7.66 -17.52
C LEU A 266 -22.27 8.96 -17.97
N VAL A 267 -23.07 9.99 -18.32
CA VAL A 267 -22.55 11.30 -18.75
C VAL A 267 -21.66 11.92 -17.66
N ARG A 268 -22.09 11.91 -16.40
CA ARG A 268 -21.31 12.48 -15.28
C ARG A 268 -20.02 11.69 -15.02
N TRP A 269 -20.10 10.37 -15.09
CA TRP A 269 -18.91 9.54 -14.94
C TRP A 269 -17.93 9.78 -16.10
N VAL A 270 -18.39 9.79 -17.34
CA VAL A 270 -17.56 10.08 -18.52
C VAL A 270 -16.94 11.46 -18.40
N ALA A 271 -17.71 12.49 -18.02
CA ALA A 271 -17.19 13.84 -17.83
C ALA A 271 -16.07 13.87 -16.77
N ALA A 272 -16.30 13.23 -15.60
CA ALA A 272 -15.29 13.17 -14.54
C ALA A 272 -14.02 12.41 -14.97
N ALA A 273 -14.18 11.26 -15.64
CA ALA A 273 -13.07 10.43 -16.14
C ALA A 273 -12.29 11.13 -17.27
N ALA A 274 -13.00 11.74 -18.23
CA ALA A 274 -12.38 12.48 -19.34
C ALA A 274 -11.63 13.72 -18.84
N THR A 275 -12.22 14.49 -17.91
CA THR A 275 -11.54 15.64 -17.29
C THR A 275 -10.28 15.16 -16.56
N ALA A 276 -10.37 14.08 -15.78
CA ALA A 276 -9.20 13.53 -15.12
C ALA A 276 -8.13 13.08 -16.13
N ALA A 277 -8.52 12.42 -17.21
CA ALA A 277 -7.60 12.00 -18.27
C ALA A 277 -6.89 13.20 -18.91
N VAL A 278 -7.61 14.26 -19.26
CA VAL A 278 -7.02 15.49 -19.83
C VAL A 278 -6.02 16.12 -18.86
N VAL A 279 -6.39 16.24 -17.58
CA VAL A 279 -5.51 16.87 -16.57
C VAL A 279 -4.23 16.07 -16.35
N VAL A 280 -4.28 14.74 -16.38
CA VAL A 280 -3.09 13.90 -16.13
C VAL A 280 -2.27 13.65 -17.40
N THR A 281 -2.75 13.99 -18.59
CA THR A 281 -2.05 13.73 -19.87
C THR A 281 -0.61 14.27 -19.86
N PRO A 282 -0.30 15.51 -19.46
CA PRO A 282 1.08 16.00 -19.44
C PRO A 282 1.99 15.12 -18.56
N PHE A 283 1.53 14.70 -17.39
CA PHE A 283 2.26 13.79 -16.52
C PHE A 283 2.49 12.42 -17.16
N VAL A 284 1.46 11.85 -17.80
CA VAL A 284 1.57 10.56 -18.49
C VAL A 284 2.57 10.63 -19.65
N LEU A 285 2.63 11.73 -20.39
CA LEU A 285 3.61 11.94 -21.47
C LEU A 285 5.04 11.95 -20.91
N VAL A 286 5.28 12.66 -19.80
CA VAL A 286 6.60 12.65 -19.13
C VAL A 286 6.98 11.24 -18.68
N VAL A 287 6.07 10.51 -18.00
CA VAL A 287 6.32 9.13 -17.56
C VAL A 287 6.60 8.22 -18.76
N SER A 288 5.88 8.38 -19.86
CA SER A 288 6.08 7.59 -21.08
C SER A 288 7.43 7.86 -21.75
N SER A 289 7.92 9.11 -21.74
CA SER A 289 9.25 9.44 -22.27
C SER A 289 10.38 8.77 -21.47
N GLN A 290 10.13 8.43 -20.23
CA GLN A 290 11.06 7.74 -19.33
C GLN A 290 10.89 6.20 -19.33
N ALA A 291 10.12 5.61 -20.24
CA ALA A 291 9.80 4.17 -20.25
C ALA A 291 11.03 3.24 -20.37
N LYS A 292 12.19 3.74 -20.83
CA LYS A 292 13.44 2.97 -20.88
C LYS A 292 13.86 2.41 -19.50
N GLN A 293 13.50 3.08 -18.41
CA GLN A 293 13.83 2.64 -17.03
C GLN A 293 13.13 1.33 -16.62
N ILE A 294 12.03 0.95 -17.29
CA ILE A 294 11.33 -0.33 -17.04
C ILE A 294 11.78 -1.44 -17.98
N GLY A 295 12.84 -1.25 -18.77
CA GLY A 295 13.41 -2.25 -19.69
C GLY A 295 13.83 -3.57 -19.04
N TRP A 296 14.00 -3.59 -17.71
CA TRP A 296 14.25 -4.81 -16.91
C TRP A 296 13.05 -5.76 -16.85
N ILE A 297 11.84 -5.30 -17.16
CA ILE A 297 10.63 -6.14 -17.18
C ILE A 297 10.74 -7.12 -18.35
N LYS A 298 10.62 -8.39 -18.04
CA LYS A 298 10.66 -9.46 -19.03
C LYS A 298 9.36 -9.51 -19.82
N GLY A 299 9.42 -9.91 -21.08
CA GLY A 299 8.24 -10.25 -21.88
C GLY A 299 7.49 -11.45 -21.31
N ILE A 300 6.36 -11.78 -21.95
CA ILE A 300 5.57 -12.97 -21.61
C ILE A 300 6.41 -14.24 -21.83
N GLY A 301 6.42 -15.12 -20.85
CA GLY A 301 7.16 -16.37 -20.88
C GLY A 301 6.62 -17.41 -19.90
N THR A 302 7.30 -18.55 -19.76
CA THR A 302 6.87 -19.69 -18.92
C THR A 302 6.63 -19.31 -17.45
N GLY A 303 7.41 -18.37 -16.91
CA GLY A 303 7.24 -17.88 -15.53
C GLY A 303 6.04 -16.96 -15.32
N THR A 304 5.43 -16.42 -16.38
CA THR A 304 4.33 -15.44 -16.27
C THR A 304 3.10 -16.05 -15.60
N PHE A 305 2.79 -17.32 -15.89
CA PHE A 305 1.69 -18.00 -15.21
C PHE A 305 1.87 -18.02 -13.70
N GLY A 306 3.06 -18.41 -13.21
CA GLY A 306 3.37 -18.41 -11.78
C GLY A 306 3.31 -17.01 -11.15
N GLN A 307 3.72 -15.99 -11.91
CA GLN A 307 3.61 -14.59 -11.46
C GLN A 307 2.14 -14.17 -11.27
N VAL A 308 1.26 -14.48 -12.22
CA VAL A 308 -0.17 -14.16 -12.15
C VAL A 308 -0.87 -15.03 -11.10
N PHE A 309 -0.60 -16.34 -11.12
CA PHE A 309 -1.26 -17.30 -10.25
C PHE A 309 -0.93 -17.08 -8.76
N SER A 310 0.34 -16.86 -8.42
CA SER A 310 0.75 -16.80 -7.02
C SER A 310 1.43 -15.47 -6.62
N THR A 311 2.38 -14.95 -7.40
CA THR A 311 3.24 -13.86 -6.94
C THR A 311 2.50 -12.53 -6.84
N ALA A 312 1.58 -12.23 -7.76
CA ALA A 312 0.91 -10.93 -7.83
C ALA A 312 0.12 -10.57 -6.56
N TRP A 313 -0.55 -11.53 -5.95
CA TRP A 313 -1.40 -11.30 -4.78
C TRP A 313 -1.06 -12.19 -3.57
N PHE A 314 -0.41 -13.33 -3.80
CA PHE A 314 -0.23 -14.38 -2.79
C PHE A 314 1.24 -14.65 -2.44
N GLY A 315 2.17 -13.72 -2.77
CA GLY A 315 3.54 -13.72 -2.29
C GLY A 315 4.35 -14.96 -2.67
N ALA A 316 4.10 -15.56 -3.85
CA ALA A 316 4.68 -16.81 -4.33
C ALA A 316 4.30 -18.06 -3.49
N SER A 317 3.33 -17.98 -2.58
CA SER A 317 2.79 -19.14 -1.86
C SER A 317 1.80 -19.90 -2.73
N GLY A 318 2.21 -21.03 -3.29
CA GLY A 318 1.36 -21.91 -4.11
C GLY A 318 0.12 -22.42 -3.36
N PRO A 319 0.25 -22.96 -2.13
CA PRO A 319 -0.91 -23.42 -1.35
C PRO A 319 -1.90 -22.32 -1.02
N TYR A 320 -1.41 -21.12 -0.62
CA TYR A 320 -2.29 -19.98 -0.39
C TYR A 320 -3.02 -19.58 -1.68
N ALA A 321 -2.30 -19.49 -2.79
CA ALA A 321 -2.86 -19.15 -4.11
C ALA A 321 -3.95 -20.15 -4.52
N ALA A 322 -3.70 -21.45 -4.42
CA ALA A 322 -4.68 -22.49 -4.76
C ALA A 322 -5.97 -22.35 -3.95
N MET A 323 -5.85 -22.17 -2.63
CA MET A 323 -7.01 -21.95 -1.76
C MET A 323 -7.75 -20.66 -2.11
N ALA A 324 -7.02 -19.56 -2.32
CA ALA A 324 -7.59 -18.25 -2.63
C ALA A 324 -8.34 -18.27 -3.97
N TRP A 325 -7.76 -18.83 -5.02
CA TRP A 325 -8.41 -18.97 -6.33
C TRP A 325 -9.65 -19.84 -6.26
N THR A 326 -9.60 -20.97 -5.53
CA THR A 326 -10.76 -21.85 -5.31
C THR A 326 -11.89 -21.09 -4.62
N LEU A 327 -11.60 -20.35 -3.54
CA LEU A 327 -12.59 -19.54 -2.86
C LEU A 327 -13.17 -18.45 -3.78
N MET A 328 -12.32 -17.74 -4.53
CA MET A 328 -12.77 -16.71 -5.47
C MET A 328 -13.69 -17.32 -6.55
N ALA A 329 -13.31 -18.45 -7.15
CA ALA A 329 -14.09 -19.13 -8.18
C ALA A 329 -15.46 -19.58 -7.63
N ILE A 330 -15.49 -20.22 -6.46
CA ILE A 330 -16.74 -20.65 -5.78
C ILE A 330 -17.61 -19.42 -5.46
N GLY A 331 -17.02 -18.35 -4.90
CA GLY A 331 -17.73 -17.14 -4.53
C GLY A 331 -18.37 -16.45 -5.72
N VAL A 332 -17.62 -16.26 -6.80
CA VAL A 332 -18.08 -15.64 -8.04
C VAL A 332 -19.14 -16.50 -8.72
N ALA A 333 -18.85 -17.79 -8.97
CA ALA A 333 -19.78 -18.69 -9.64
C ALA A 333 -21.10 -18.81 -8.86
N SER A 334 -21.03 -19.04 -7.54
CA SER A 334 -22.23 -19.16 -6.71
C SER A 334 -23.06 -17.87 -6.69
N ALA A 335 -22.41 -16.69 -6.64
CA ALA A 335 -23.12 -15.41 -6.65
C ALA A 335 -23.85 -15.18 -7.98
N LEU A 336 -23.19 -15.44 -9.11
CA LEU A 336 -23.76 -15.24 -10.44
C LEU A 336 -24.85 -16.27 -10.77
N LEU A 337 -24.63 -17.55 -10.45
CA LEU A 337 -25.64 -18.61 -10.67
C LEU A 337 -26.90 -18.39 -9.83
N GLN A 338 -26.75 -17.99 -8.56
CA GLN A 338 -27.92 -17.69 -7.71
C GLN A 338 -28.68 -16.46 -8.19
N ALA A 339 -28.02 -15.48 -8.77
CA ALA A 339 -28.67 -14.29 -9.33
C ALA A 339 -29.43 -14.57 -10.64
N ARG A 340 -29.02 -15.60 -11.39
CA ARG A 340 -29.69 -16.01 -12.65
C ARG A 340 -30.95 -16.86 -12.45
N ARG A 341 -31.29 -17.28 -11.22
CA ARG A 341 -32.51 -18.02 -10.94
C ARG A 341 -33.76 -17.19 -11.24
N SER A 342 -34.86 -17.82 -11.64
CA SER A 342 -36.13 -17.15 -11.99
C SER A 342 -36.65 -16.23 -10.88
N MET A 343 -36.36 -16.59 -9.60
CA MET A 343 -36.68 -15.77 -8.42
C MET A 343 -35.45 -15.63 -7.52
N PRO A 344 -34.52 -14.72 -7.83
CA PRO A 344 -33.33 -14.54 -7.02
C PRO A 344 -33.67 -13.91 -5.67
N THR A 345 -33.08 -14.42 -4.60
CA THR A 345 -33.19 -13.81 -3.28
C THR A 345 -32.50 -12.44 -3.26
N ALA A 346 -32.92 -11.52 -2.38
CA ALA A 346 -32.27 -10.22 -2.20
C ALA A 346 -30.76 -10.38 -1.90
N ARG A 347 -30.38 -11.44 -1.16
CA ARG A 347 -28.97 -11.77 -0.89
C ARG A 347 -28.20 -12.17 -2.15
N ALA A 348 -28.83 -12.92 -3.06
CA ALA A 348 -28.21 -13.31 -4.33
C ALA A 348 -27.94 -12.09 -5.21
N VAL A 349 -28.88 -11.16 -5.31
CA VAL A 349 -28.73 -9.90 -6.05
C VAL A 349 -27.60 -9.06 -5.48
N VAL A 350 -27.54 -8.90 -4.15
CA VAL A 350 -26.48 -8.15 -3.46
C VAL A 350 -25.09 -8.77 -3.70
N ARG A 351 -25.00 -10.11 -3.66
CA ARG A 351 -23.73 -10.83 -3.93
C ARG A 351 -23.28 -10.66 -5.39
N ALA A 352 -24.20 -10.76 -6.35
CA ALA A 352 -23.88 -10.50 -7.75
C ALA A 352 -23.42 -9.06 -7.99
N GLN A 353 -24.02 -8.09 -7.29
CA GLN A 353 -23.55 -6.69 -7.34
C GLN A 353 -22.14 -6.55 -6.77
N ALA A 354 -21.81 -7.25 -5.68
CA ALA A 354 -20.44 -7.26 -5.13
C ALA A 354 -19.42 -7.81 -6.15
N VAL A 355 -19.78 -8.88 -6.89
CA VAL A 355 -18.96 -9.42 -7.98
C VAL A 355 -18.80 -8.41 -9.11
N ARG A 356 -19.87 -7.73 -9.55
CA ARG A 356 -19.83 -6.73 -10.63
C ARG A 356 -18.92 -5.53 -10.27
N VAL A 357 -18.75 -5.23 -8.99
CA VAL A 357 -17.82 -4.19 -8.52
C VAL A 357 -16.39 -4.73 -8.42
N ALA A 358 -16.20 -5.88 -7.76
CA ALA A 358 -14.87 -6.34 -7.40
C ALA A 358 -14.12 -7.06 -8.54
N LEU A 359 -14.83 -7.89 -9.34
CA LEU A 359 -14.17 -8.71 -10.37
C LEU A 359 -13.51 -7.89 -11.47
N PRO A 360 -14.10 -6.81 -12.02
CA PRO A 360 -13.42 -5.96 -12.98
C PRO A 360 -12.12 -5.35 -12.45
N LEU A 361 -12.07 -4.96 -11.18
CA LEU A 361 -10.88 -4.38 -10.52
C LEU A 361 -9.76 -5.40 -10.23
N VAL A 362 -10.05 -6.70 -10.38
CA VAL A 362 -9.06 -7.78 -10.34
C VAL A 362 -8.61 -8.13 -11.77
N VAL A 363 -9.56 -8.31 -12.68
CA VAL A 363 -9.30 -8.84 -14.02
C VAL A 363 -8.73 -7.77 -14.95
N VAL A 364 -9.37 -6.59 -15.02
CA VAL A 364 -9.01 -5.56 -16.02
C VAL A 364 -7.56 -5.08 -15.89
N PRO A 365 -7.06 -4.69 -14.69
CA PRO A 365 -5.67 -4.23 -14.58
C PRO A 365 -4.67 -5.29 -15.01
N THR A 366 -4.84 -6.51 -14.55
CA THR A 366 -3.93 -7.62 -14.85
C THR A 366 -3.97 -7.96 -16.34
N THR A 367 -5.17 -8.06 -16.94
CA THR A 367 -5.32 -8.39 -18.36
C THR A 367 -4.73 -7.29 -19.26
N VAL A 368 -4.99 -6.02 -18.96
CA VAL A 368 -4.44 -4.90 -19.74
C VAL A 368 -2.91 -4.88 -19.71
N LEU A 369 -2.31 -5.06 -18.52
CA LEU A 369 -0.85 -5.11 -18.38
C LEU A 369 -0.23 -6.31 -19.10
N LEU A 370 -0.88 -7.48 -19.05
CA LEU A 370 -0.43 -8.66 -19.79
C LEU A 370 -0.54 -8.48 -21.29
N LEU A 371 -1.66 -7.94 -21.79
CA LEU A 371 -1.85 -7.67 -23.21
C LEU A 371 -0.84 -6.65 -23.72
N ALA A 372 -0.63 -5.54 -23.01
CA ALA A 372 0.39 -4.58 -23.35
C ALA A 372 1.79 -5.22 -23.39
N THR A 373 2.12 -6.08 -22.42
CA THR A 373 3.40 -6.79 -22.40
C THR A 373 3.53 -7.79 -23.55
N ALA A 374 2.45 -8.47 -23.92
CA ALA A 374 2.42 -9.36 -25.07
C ALA A 374 2.60 -8.61 -26.40
N LEU A 375 2.15 -7.35 -26.46
CA LEU A 375 2.31 -6.46 -27.61
C LEU A 375 3.67 -5.75 -27.65
N GLY A 376 4.57 -6.00 -26.68
CA GLY A 376 5.95 -5.48 -26.68
C GLY A 376 6.25 -4.40 -25.64
N GLU A 377 5.23 -3.84 -24.95
CA GLU A 377 5.40 -2.68 -24.06
C GLU A 377 6.02 -3.00 -22.68
N ARG A 378 6.27 -4.26 -22.36
CA ARG A 378 6.92 -4.74 -21.13
C ARG A 378 6.41 -4.09 -19.82
N LEU A 379 5.08 -3.97 -19.64
CA LEU A 379 4.46 -3.26 -18.52
C LEU A 379 4.08 -4.17 -17.34
N TYR A 380 3.98 -5.49 -17.54
CA TYR A 380 3.53 -6.39 -16.48
C TYR A 380 4.64 -6.72 -15.49
N SER A 381 4.43 -6.33 -14.24
CA SER A 381 5.17 -6.84 -13.09
C SER A 381 4.17 -7.16 -11.96
N PRO A 382 4.37 -8.24 -11.19
CA PRO A 382 3.48 -8.62 -10.09
C PRO A 382 3.22 -7.48 -9.09
N LYS A 383 4.20 -6.61 -8.84
CA LYS A 383 4.08 -5.47 -7.92
C LYS A 383 3.07 -4.41 -8.38
N TYR A 384 2.80 -4.30 -9.68
CA TYR A 384 1.84 -3.34 -10.24
C TYR A 384 0.38 -3.79 -10.13
N ALA A 385 0.14 -5.07 -9.81
CA ALA A 385 -1.20 -5.59 -9.50
C ALA A 385 -1.69 -5.25 -8.07
N SER A 386 -0.93 -4.50 -7.28
CA SER A 386 -1.27 -4.15 -5.89
C SER A 386 -2.59 -3.38 -5.76
N LEU A 387 -2.98 -2.61 -6.79
CA LEU A 387 -4.26 -1.91 -6.82
C LEU A 387 -5.48 -2.85 -6.73
N SER A 388 -5.32 -4.13 -7.08
CA SER A 388 -6.40 -5.15 -7.07
C SER A 388 -6.57 -5.84 -5.71
N LEU A 389 -5.62 -5.71 -4.78
CA LEU A 389 -5.62 -6.43 -3.49
C LEU A 389 -6.91 -6.28 -2.66
N PRO A 390 -7.53 -5.08 -2.55
CA PRO A 390 -8.81 -4.91 -1.84
C PRO A 390 -9.92 -5.78 -2.41
N PHE A 391 -9.95 -5.92 -3.72
CA PHE A 391 -11.00 -6.61 -4.46
C PHE A 391 -10.80 -8.12 -4.46
N VAL A 392 -9.55 -8.59 -4.49
CA VAL A 392 -9.19 -9.99 -4.23
C VAL A 392 -9.69 -10.41 -2.85
N ALA A 393 -9.45 -9.60 -1.81
CA ALA A 393 -9.95 -9.87 -0.46
C ALA A 393 -11.49 -9.93 -0.41
N VAL A 394 -12.19 -9.03 -1.11
CA VAL A 394 -13.66 -9.03 -1.19
C VAL A 394 -14.17 -10.31 -1.87
N LEU A 395 -13.56 -10.76 -2.96
CA LEU A 395 -13.99 -11.96 -3.68
C LEU A 395 -13.77 -13.24 -2.85
N ILE A 396 -12.64 -13.37 -2.15
CA ILE A 396 -12.39 -14.47 -1.20
C ILE A 396 -13.42 -14.43 -0.06
N ALA A 397 -13.63 -13.25 0.54
CA ALA A 397 -14.59 -13.08 1.62
C ALA A 397 -16.02 -13.39 1.21
N LEU A 398 -16.37 -13.16 -0.05
CA LEU A 398 -17.69 -13.50 -0.59
C LEU A 398 -17.98 -15.00 -0.44
N ALA A 399 -17.05 -15.87 -0.81
CA ALA A 399 -17.18 -17.32 -0.61
C ALA A 399 -17.28 -17.69 0.88
N LEU A 400 -16.37 -17.14 1.71
CA LEU A 400 -16.37 -17.40 3.15
C LEU A 400 -17.71 -17.03 3.81
N THR A 401 -18.35 -15.94 3.37
CA THR A 401 -19.66 -15.53 3.90
C THR A 401 -20.80 -16.44 3.47
N MET A 402 -20.61 -17.32 2.49
CA MET A 402 -21.59 -18.33 2.07
C MET A 402 -21.53 -19.60 2.92
N ILE A 403 -20.43 -19.85 3.60
CA ILE A 403 -20.25 -20.99 4.52
C ILE A 403 -21.20 -20.80 5.71
N ARG A 404 -22.14 -21.74 5.87
CA ARG A 404 -23.12 -21.71 6.97
C ARG A 404 -22.62 -22.33 8.26
N PRO A 405 -21.98 -23.53 8.26
CA PRO A 405 -21.44 -24.13 9.48
C PRO A 405 -20.31 -23.27 10.05
N LYS A 406 -20.45 -22.82 11.30
CA LYS A 406 -19.45 -21.97 11.97
C LYS A 406 -18.09 -22.66 12.08
N ALA A 407 -18.07 -23.96 12.35
CA ALA A 407 -16.85 -24.76 12.44
C ALA A 407 -16.10 -24.75 11.08
N LEU A 408 -16.77 -24.97 9.96
CA LEU A 408 -16.16 -24.95 8.64
C LEU A 408 -15.64 -23.56 8.27
N LEU A 409 -16.35 -22.49 8.63
CA LEU A 409 -15.88 -21.11 8.45
C LEU A 409 -14.60 -20.86 9.28
N ALA A 410 -14.58 -21.31 10.54
CA ALA A 410 -13.42 -21.18 11.41
C ALA A 410 -12.22 -21.94 10.84
N VAL A 411 -12.43 -23.19 10.38
CA VAL A 411 -11.38 -23.99 9.70
C VAL A 411 -10.84 -23.28 8.46
N ALA A 412 -11.71 -22.73 7.61
CA ALA A 412 -11.29 -22.01 6.41
C ALA A 412 -10.49 -20.74 6.73
N ILE A 413 -10.88 -19.98 7.75
CA ILE A 413 -10.12 -18.81 8.21
C ILE A 413 -8.79 -19.24 8.84
N ALA A 414 -8.80 -20.27 9.70
CA ALA A 414 -7.58 -20.81 10.30
C ALA A 414 -6.58 -21.29 9.23
N ALA A 415 -7.06 -21.96 8.19
CA ALA A 415 -6.22 -22.38 7.07
C ALA A 415 -5.58 -21.18 6.35
N LEU A 416 -6.35 -20.11 6.08
CA LEU A 416 -5.78 -18.87 5.51
C LEU A 416 -4.74 -18.24 6.43
N VAL A 417 -4.98 -18.22 7.74
CA VAL A 417 -3.99 -17.72 8.73
C VAL A 417 -2.72 -18.56 8.66
N VAL A 418 -2.83 -19.89 8.80
CA VAL A 418 -1.67 -20.80 8.78
C VAL A 418 -0.88 -20.65 7.49
N LEU A 419 -1.55 -20.60 6.33
CA LEU A 419 -0.89 -20.44 5.04
C LEU A 419 -0.28 -19.05 4.82
N SER A 420 -0.72 -18.01 5.56
CA SER A 420 -0.14 -16.67 5.49
C SER A 420 1.10 -16.50 6.37
N VAL A 421 1.25 -17.27 7.44
CA VAL A 421 2.33 -17.15 8.44
C VAL A 421 3.73 -17.25 7.81
N PRO A 422 4.06 -18.23 6.94
CA PRO A 422 5.40 -18.31 6.36
C PRO A 422 5.78 -17.00 5.64
N THR A 423 4.88 -16.43 4.85
CA THR A 423 5.15 -15.16 4.16
C THR A 423 5.23 -14.00 5.16
N ALA A 424 4.36 -13.98 6.18
CA ALA A 424 4.38 -12.94 7.22
C ALA A 424 5.74 -12.89 7.96
N VAL A 425 6.35 -14.04 8.19
CA VAL A 425 7.68 -14.14 8.79
C VAL A 425 8.76 -13.76 7.80
N THR A 426 8.73 -14.32 6.59
CA THR A 426 9.78 -14.11 5.60
C THR A 426 9.90 -12.66 5.13
N VAL A 427 8.80 -11.92 4.98
CA VAL A 427 8.83 -10.50 4.58
C VAL A 427 9.45 -9.58 5.64
N LYS A 428 9.65 -10.08 6.86
CA LYS A 428 10.25 -9.36 7.99
C LYS A 428 11.64 -9.89 8.35
N GLY A 429 12.16 -10.86 7.62
CA GLY A 429 13.52 -11.34 7.77
C GLY A 429 14.55 -10.33 7.25
N THR A 430 15.78 -10.43 7.72
CA THR A 430 16.88 -9.51 7.36
C THR A 430 17.12 -9.42 5.85
N GLU A 431 16.99 -10.53 5.12
CA GLU A 431 17.23 -10.64 3.68
C GLU A 431 15.93 -10.61 2.84
N ALA A 432 14.81 -10.21 3.43
CA ALA A 432 13.48 -10.24 2.78
C ALA A 432 13.40 -9.41 1.49
N LYS A 433 14.28 -8.43 1.32
CA LYS A 433 14.27 -7.49 0.20
C LYS A 433 15.24 -7.94 -0.89
N SER A 434 14.81 -8.88 -1.73
CA SER A 434 15.60 -9.42 -2.86
C SER A 434 16.97 -10.01 -2.46
N GLY A 435 17.09 -10.50 -1.22
CA GLY A 435 18.34 -11.01 -0.68
C GLY A 435 19.37 -9.90 -0.42
N SER A 436 18.92 -8.67 -0.14
CA SER A 436 19.81 -7.58 0.24
C SER A 436 20.43 -7.82 1.62
N THR A 437 21.71 -7.54 1.73
CA THR A 437 22.51 -7.67 2.95
C THR A 437 23.23 -6.37 3.31
N TRP A 438 22.68 -5.23 2.89
CA TRP A 438 23.30 -3.92 3.10
C TRP A 438 23.39 -3.54 4.57
N SER A 439 22.38 -3.91 5.38
CA SER A 439 22.43 -3.70 6.82
C SER A 439 23.55 -4.49 7.50
N GLN A 440 23.79 -5.73 7.06
CA GLN A 440 24.88 -6.56 7.57
C GLN A 440 26.25 -5.97 7.17
N ALA A 441 26.40 -5.49 5.92
CA ALA A 441 27.60 -4.82 5.47
C ALA A 441 27.88 -3.55 6.27
N ALA A 442 26.86 -2.70 6.46
CA ALA A 442 26.96 -1.49 7.29
C ALA A 442 27.35 -1.81 8.73
N SER A 443 26.76 -2.87 9.32
CA SER A 443 27.11 -3.30 10.69
C SER A 443 28.56 -3.76 10.83
N ILE A 444 29.11 -4.48 9.83
CA ILE A 444 30.52 -4.90 9.84
C ILE A 444 31.42 -3.66 9.81
N ILE A 445 31.19 -2.72 8.88
CA ILE A 445 31.97 -1.48 8.77
C ILE A 445 31.89 -0.70 10.09
N SER A 446 30.71 -0.50 10.64
CA SER A 446 30.50 0.20 11.90
C SER A 446 31.28 -0.45 13.06
N ALA A 447 31.23 -1.78 13.18
CA ALA A 447 31.93 -2.52 14.23
C ALA A 447 33.46 -2.42 14.11
N GLN A 448 34.01 -2.52 12.89
CA GLN A 448 35.44 -2.40 12.65
C GLN A 448 35.94 -0.98 12.92
N ARG A 449 35.19 0.04 12.53
CA ARG A 449 35.48 1.44 12.79
C ARG A 449 35.44 1.77 14.28
N ALA A 450 34.48 1.24 15.00
CA ALA A 450 34.38 1.42 16.45
C ALA A 450 35.60 0.88 17.21
N ALA A 451 36.29 -0.12 16.65
CA ALA A 451 37.55 -0.65 17.20
C ALA A 451 38.75 0.28 16.97
N ARG A 452 38.64 1.29 16.10
CA ARG A 452 39.71 2.22 15.73
C ARG A 452 39.21 3.68 15.63
N PRO A 453 38.81 4.27 16.75
CA PRO A 453 38.09 5.56 16.73
C PRO A 453 38.96 6.76 16.24
N ASN A 454 40.28 6.60 16.21
CA ASN A 454 41.23 7.65 15.80
C ASN A 454 41.81 7.45 14.39
N ALA A 455 41.36 6.42 13.64
CA ALA A 455 41.83 6.19 12.28
C ALA A 455 41.28 7.24 11.33
N ASN A 456 42.12 7.77 10.45
CA ASN A 456 41.69 8.65 9.36
C ASN A 456 41.29 7.77 8.17
N GLU A 457 39.98 7.71 7.86
CA GLU A 457 39.45 6.70 6.99
C GLU A 457 38.81 7.28 5.72
N GLY A 458 39.11 6.62 4.60
CA GLY A 458 38.45 6.86 3.31
C GLY A 458 37.60 5.67 2.86
N VAL A 459 36.74 5.90 1.88
CA VAL A 459 35.93 4.86 1.24
C VAL A 459 35.93 5.00 -0.28
N VAL A 460 35.91 3.88 -0.97
CA VAL A 460 35.66 3.79 -2.42
C VAL A 460 34.49 2.87 -2.65
N PHE A 461 33.44 3.38 -3.30
CA PHE A 461 32.25 2.61 -3.63
C PHE A 461 32.36 2.01 -5.03
N GLY A 462 32.31 0.69 -5.15
CA GLY A 462 32.17 -0.01 -6.41
C GLY A 462 30.73 0.02 -6.94
N SER A 463 30.44 -0.75 -7.99
CA SER A 463 29.07 -0.88 -8.50
C SER A 463 28.20 -1.79 -7.61
N VAL A 464 26.91 -1.55 -7.60
CA VAL A 464 25.92 -2.43 -6.99
C VAL A 464 25.77 -3.71 -7.82
N TYR A 465 25.55 -4.85 -7.15
CA TYR A 465 25.32 -6.12 -7.83
C TYR A 465 24.21 -6.04 -8.88
N ARG A 466 24.52 -6.41 -10.12
CA ARG A 466 23.62 -6.34 -11.29
C ARG A 466 23.20 -4.92 -11.73
N HIS A 467 23.71 -3.88 -11.09
CA HIS A 467 23.47 -2.48 -11.45
C HIS A 467 24.80 -1.77 -11.72
N PRO A 468 25.45 -2.00 -12.88
CA PRO A 468 26.82 -1.55 -13.13
C PRO A 468 26.97 -0.03 -13.22
N THR A 469 25.87 0.69 -13.44
CA THR A 469 25.84 2.16 -13.52
C THR A 469 25.47 2.84 -12.19
N THR A 470 25.26 2.04 -11.13
CA THR A 470 24.90 2.54 -9.79
C THR A 470 26.04 2.24 -8.84
N THR A 471 26.55 3.25 -8.18
CA THR A 471 27.58 3.11 -7.14
C THR A 471 27.00 2.56 -5.84
N ALA A 472 27.80 1.82 -5.09
CA ALA A 472 27.38 1.24 -3.81
C ALA A 472 27.29 2.28 -2.68
N ASP A 473 27.51 3.54 -2.96
CA ASP A 473 27.25 4.67 -2.06
C ASP A 473 25.78 4.75 -1.64
N ILE A 474 24.86 4.14 -2.40
CA ILE A 474 23.47 3.96 -1.97
C ILE A 474 23.36 3.15 -0.66
N ILE A 475 24.37 2.34 -0.31
CA ILE A 475 24.44 1.67 1.01
C ILE A 475 24.72 2.71 2.10
N LYS A 476 25.62 3.68 1.85
CA LYS A 476 25.86 4.83 2.73
C LYS A 476 24.58 5.66 2.91
N VAL A 477 23.88 5.97 1.82
CA VAL A 477 22.60 6.69 1.89
C VAL A 477 21.54 5.92 2.71
N SER A 478 21.56 4.59 2.59
CA SER A 478 20.64 3.70 3.33
C SER A 478 20.98 3.56 4.82
N TYR A 479 22.26 3.62 5.18
CA TYR A 479 22.79 3.43 6.55
C TYR A 479 23.86 4.48 6.86
N PRO A 480 23.51 5.77 6.93
CA PRO A 480 24.50 6.87 6.99
C PRO A 480 25.40 6.82 8.22
N GLU A 481 24.92 6.31 9.35
CA GLU A 481 25.68 6.23 10.60
C GLU A 481 26.94 5.37 10.46
N ALA A 482 26.88 4.28 9.70
CA ALA A 482 28.02 3.38 9.50
C ALA A 482 29.18 4.04 8.71
N PHE A 483 28.87 5.05 7.92
CA PHE A 483 29.82 5.74 7.02
C PHE A 483 30.08 7.18 7.43
N ALA A 484 29.60 7.61 8.60
CA ALA A 484 29.77 8.97 9.07
C ALA A 484 31.27 9.30 9.21
N GLY A 485 31.69 10.44 8.67
CA GLY A 485 33.09 10.89 8.73
C GLY A 485 34.03 10.23 7.71
N LEU A 486 33.61 9.25 6.91
CA LEU A 486 34.45 8.70 5.84
C LEU A 486 34.55 9.67 4.65
N THR A 487 35.76 9.86 4.16
CA THR A 487 36.01 10.61 2.92
C THR A 487 35.79 9.69 1.71
N ASP A 488 34.89 10.06 0.80
CA ASP A 488 34.72 9.34 -0.47
C ASP A 488 35.83 9.73 -1.44
N LEU A 489 36.76 8.78 -1.67
CA LEU A 489 37.95 8.99 -2.48
C LEU A 489 37.69 8.94 -3.99
N ALA A 490 36.58 8.34 -4.41
CA ALA A 490 36.29 8.10 -5.81
C ALA A 490 35.06 8.89 -6.32
N VAL A 491 34.41 9.68 -5.46
CA VAL A 491 33.23 10.43 -5.89
C VAL A 491 33.56 11.35 -7.08
N GLY A 492 32.81 11.19 -8.13
CA GLY A 492 32.87 12.03 -9.33
C GLY A 492 31.69 12.99 -9.41
N ALA A 493 30.84 12.76 -10.37
CA ALA A 493 29.64 13.58 -10.55
C ALA A 493 28.56 13.24 -9.51
N ASP A 494 28.12 14.25 -8.76
CA ASP A 494 26.95 14.13 -7.88
C ASP A 494 25.68 14.01 -8.71
N GLY A 495 24.92 12.94 -8.47
CA GLY A 495 23.66 12.70 -9.16
C GLY A 495 22.61 13.78 -8.87
N ALA A 496 22.61 14.36 -7.66
CA ALA A 496 21.69 15.41 -7.29
C ALA A 496 21.90 16.69 -8.11
N ASP A 497 23.15 17.08 -8.32
CA ASP A 497 23.50 18.28 -9.10
C ASP A 497 23.29 18.10 -10.60
N GLN A 498 23.38 16.85 -11.07
CA GLN A 498 23.13 16.50 -12.47
C GLN A 498 21.68 16.14 -12.80
N GLY A 499 20.80 16.16 -11.80
CA GLY A 499 19.39 15.75 -11.99
C GLY A 499 19.24 14.28 -12.38
N VAL A 500 20.18 13.39 -12.00
CA VAL A 500 20.07 11.94 -12.20
C VAL A 500 20.03 11.23 -10.86
N LEU A 501 19.48 10.01 -10.83
CA LEU A 501 19.21 9.31 -9.57
C LEU A 501 20.49 8.91 -8.81
N TRP A 502 21.56 8.49 -9.51
CA TRP A 502 22.74 7.89 -8.90
C TRP A 502 24.00 8.68 -9.17
N ASN A 503 24.90 8.70 -8.17
CA ASN A 503 26.24 9.21 -8.30
C ASN A 503 27.08 8.35 -9.25
N ARG A 504 28.20 8.89 -9.74
CA ARG A 504 29.17 8.18 -10.54
C ARG A 504 30.57 8.42 -10.00
N ASN A 505 31.40 7.38 -10.02
CA ASN A 505 32.81 7.53 -9.70
C ASN A 505 33.52 8.32 -10.80
N ALA A 506 34.53 9.08 -10.39
CA ALA A 506 35.57 9.63 -11.24
C ALA A 506 36.56 8.53 -11.62
N ASP A 507 37.53 8.85 -12.46
CA ASP A 507 38.65 7.97 -12.77
C ASP A 507 39.45 7.65 -11.50
N LEU A 508 39.64 6.37 -11.20
CA LEU A 508 40.29 5.94 -9.94
C LEU A 508 41.75 6.26 -9.92
N ALA A 509 42.45 6.10 -11.05
CA ALA A 509 43.91 6.26 -11.12
C ALA A 509 44.36 7.68 -10.82
N SER A 510 43.58 8.67 -11.21
CA SER A 510 43.88 10.08 -10.97
C SER A 510 43.26 10.61 -9.68
N THR A 511 42.04 10.21 -9.35
CA THR A 511 41.24 10.84 -8.28
C THR A 511 41.57 10.28 -6.90
N VAL A 512 41.75 8.96 -6.78
CA VAL A 512 42.03 8.33 -5.49
C VAL A 512 43.36 8.83 -4.92
N PRO A 513 44.51 8.81 -5.67
CA PRO A 513 45.77 9.33 -5.15
C PRO A 513 45.69 10.77 -4.69
N ALA A 514 45.03 11.63 -5.45
CA ALA A 514 44.91 13.06 -5.13
C ALA A 514 44.16 13.33 -3.82
N ARG A 515 43.35 12.39 -3.35
CA ARG A 515 42.51 12.50 -2.14
C ARG A 515 42.98 11.66 -0.96
N LEU A 516 44.04 10.84 -1.12
CA LEU A 516 44.54 9.97 -0.06
C LEU A 516 45.07 10.76 1.14
N GLY A 517 45.80 11.88 0.92
CA GLY A 517 46.36 12.73 1.99
C GLY A 517 46.93 11.90 3.15
N ASP A 518 46.45 12.18 4.34
CA ASP A 518 46.80 11.54 5.61
C ASP A 518 45.92 10.34 5.99
N ILE A 519 45.15 9.79 5.03
CA ILE A 519 44.29 8.62 5.25
C ILE A 519 45.12 7.39 5.56
N ASP A 520 44.78 6.69 6.64
CA ASP A 520 45.42 5.47 7.12
C ASP A 520 44.74 4.21 6.65
N THR A 521 43.42 4.28 6.48
CA THR A 521 42.58 3.14 6.13
C THR A 521 41.61 3.48 4.99
N VAL A 522 41.55 2.62 4.00
CA VAL A 522 40.60 2.75 2.87
C VAL A 522 39.66 1.56 2.84
N TRP A 523 38.38 1.85 2.88
CA TRP A 523 37.31 0.85 2.70
C TRP A 523 36.90 0.75 1.23
N TYR A 524 36.88 -0.47 0.70
CA TYR A 524 36.15 -0.77 -0.54
C TYR A 524 34.81 -1.38 -0.21
N VAL A 525 33.74 -0.87 -0.81
CA VAL A 525 32.39 -1.41 -0.68
C VAL A 525 31.77 -1.54 -2.07
N GLY A 526 31.40 -2.77 -2.48
CA GLY A 526 30.84 -2.97 -3.82
C GLY A 526 30.18 -4.33 -3.99
N GLY A 527 29.55 -4.53 -5.16
CA GLY A 527 28.91 -5.79 -5.51
C GLY A 527 29.91 -6.86 -5.97
N THR A 528 29.48 -8.11 -5.90
CA THR A 528 30.27 -9.29 -6.36
C THR A 528 30.39 -9.39 -7.89
N SER A 529 29.61 -8.60 -8.66
CA SER A 529 29.68 -8.57 -10.12
C SER A 529 30.27 -7.26 -10.62
N ARG A 530 31.11 -7.31 -11.67
CA ARG A 530 31.75 -6.13 -12.28
C ARG A 530 32.46 -5.24 -11.25
N THR A 531 33.26 -5.87 -10.42
CA THR A 531 34.00 -5.20 -9.35
C THR A 531 35.18 -4.37 -9.90
N ILE A 532 35.34 -3.16 -9.40
CA ILE A 532 36.52 -2.30 -9.61
C ILE A 532 37.61 -2.54 -8.55
N ARG A 533 37.42 -3.53 -7.65
CA ARG A 533 38.34 -3.84 -6.55
C ARG A 533 39.76 -4.19 -7.01
N PRO A 534 40.00 -4.94 -8.11
CA PRO A 534 41.34 -5.20 -8.59
C PRO A 534 42.10 -3.92 -9.03
N GLU A 535 41.40 -3.03 -9.74
CA GLU A 535 41.94 -1.75 -10.17
C GLU A 535 42.29 -0.87 -8.96
N LEU A 536 41.35 -0.70 -8.03
CA LEU A 536 41.59 0.02 -6.77
C LEU A 536 42.76 -0.56 -5.98
N LYS A 537 42.88 -1.91 -5.91
CA LYS A 537 44.01 -2.56 -5.23
C LYS A 537 45.33 -2.20 -5.86
N ALA A 538 45.43 -2.11 -7.18
CA ALA A 538 46.64 -1.69 -7.88
C ALA A 538 47.00 -0.23 -7.53
N VAL A 539 46.06 0.69 -7.66
CA VAL A 539 46.24 2.11 -7.33
C VAL A 539 46.69 2.30 -5.86
N LEU A 540 46.04 1.62 -4.93
CA LEU A 540 46.36 1.71 -3.51
C LEU A 540 47.71 1.09 -3.16
N ALA A 541 48.13 0.00 -3.84
CA ALA A 541 49.44 -0.63 -3.61
C ALA A 541 50.59 0.30 -3.98
N GLU A 542 50.47 1.10 -5.05
CA GLU A 542 51.44 2.12 -5.45
C GLU A 542 51.61 3.22 -4.39
N HIS A 543 50.63 3.40 -3.50
CA HIS A 543 50.64 4.41 -2.43
C HIS A 543 50.81 3.80 -1.03
N GLY A 544 51.33 2.57 -0.94
CA GLY A 544 51.73 1.94 0.32
C GLY A 544 50.58 1.28 1.08
N PHE A 545 49.40 1.07 0.45
CA PHE A 545 48.29 0.37 1.10
C PHE A 545 48.27 -1.12 0.75
N ARG A 546 47.96 -1.94 1.74
CA ARG A 546 47.73 -3.39 1.55
C ARG A 546 46.38 -3.82 2.07
N PRO A 547 45.72 -4.79 1.42
CA PRO A 547 44.47 -5.37 1.94
C PRO A 547 44.78 -6.21 3.20
N VAL A 548 44.05 -5.96 4.29
CA VAL A 548 44.20 -6.68 5.56
C VAL A 548 43.03 -7.55 5.87
N HIS A 549 41.80 -7.12 5.54
CA HIS A 549 40.61 -7.89 5.76
C HIS A 549 39.69 -7.87 4.54
N ASN A 550 38.94 -8.95 4.35
CA ASN A 550 37.94 -9.06 3.30
C ASN A 550 36.71 -9.76 3.85
N TRP A 551 35.56 -9.12 3.72
CA TRP A 551 34.26 -9.66 4.12
C TRP A 551 33.35 -9.73 2.91
N GLN A 552 32.45 -10.71 2.94
CA GLN A 552 31.38 -10.81 1.97
C GLN A 552 30.08 -11.12 2.70
N THR A 553 29.06 -10.30 2.50
CA THR A 553 27.69 -10.53 2.96
C THR A 553 26.79 -10.65 1.73
N GLY A 554 26.29 -11.86 1.47
CA GLY A 554 25.49 -12.10 0.28
C GLY A 554 26.19 -11.64 -1.00
N LYS A 555 25.73 -10.52 -1.57
CA LYS A 555 26.25 -9.96 -2.83
C LYS A 555 27.04 -8.67 -2.66
N VAL A 556 27.41 -8.33 -1.44
CA VAL A 556 28.26 -7.16 -1.12
C VAL A 556 29.62 -7.68 -0.66
N ILE A 557 30.68 -7.10 -1.23
CA ILE A 557 32.06 -7.32 -0.82
C ILE A 557 32.53 -6.03 -0.12
N MET A 558 33.20 -6.20 1.00
CA MET A 558 33.92 -5.15 1.69
C MET A 558 35.39 -5.56 1.82
N THR A 559 36.31 -4.67 1.53
CA THR A 559 37.74 -4.91 1.72
C THR A 559 38.33 -3.71 2.44
N GLU A 560 39.11 -4.00 3.45
CA GLU A 560 39.85 -3.01 4.19
C GLU A 560 41.31 -2.99 3.72
N PHE A 561 41.78 -1.82 3.37
CA PHE A 561 43.16 -1.54 3.03
C PHE A 561 43.77 -0.60 4.09
N VAL A 562 44.96 -0.95 4.57
CA VAL A 562 45.68 -0.17 5.58
C VAL A 562 47.00 0.25 5.02
N ARG A 563 47.42 1.47 5.32
CA ARG A 563 48.76 2.02 4.95
C ARG A 563 49.84 1.25 5.71
N SER A 564 50.86 0.74 4.99
CA SER A 564 51.96 -0.04 5.56
C SER A 564 53.01 0.86 6.25
#